data_86c69867d3ec5a7ca37325ca7ac903a7
#
_entry.id   86c69867d3ec5a7ca37325ca7ac903a7
#
_cell.length_a   1.000
_cell.length_b   1.000
_cell.length_c   1.000
_cell.angle_alpha   90.00
_cell.angle_beta   90.00
_cell.angle_gamma   90.00
#
_symmetry.space_group_name_H-M   'P 1'
#
loop_
_entity.id
_entity.type
_entity.pdbx_description
1 polymer ?
#
loop_
_entity_poly.entity_id
_entity_poly.type
_entity_poly.pdbx_seq_one_letter_code
_entity_poly.pdbx_strand_id
1 'polypeptide(L)'
;AGSVPAVLEAARRAHPYEEPAVSVVPLLPAPLAAGLGRVGVVAPTTLSQLAGQVARALPGSVGVRVAGDPTRPVTRIAVCSGAGDSLLADVAALDVDAYVTSDLRHHPALDFVTDSDTALVDIPHAGGESLWLTAWAQQLVADASARGWSLTADATSLNTDPWTFHIATTPPEDKS
;
A
#
# COMPACT_ATOMS: atom_id res chain seq x y z
N ALA A 1 -10.95 -15.70 21.43
CA ALA A 1 -10.74 -17.09 21.94
C ALA A 1 -12.05 -17.85 22.14
N GLY A 2 -13.15 -17.17 22.53
CA GLY A 2 -14.45 -17.83 22.78
C GLY A 2 -15.16 -18.36 21.52
N SER A 3 -14.79 -17.95 20.33
CA SER A 3 -15.43 -18.35 19.07
C SER A 3 -14.80 -19.58 18.40
N VAL A 4 -13.60 -19.99 18.79
CA VAL A 4 -12.88 -21.12 18.14
C VAL A 4 -13.66 -22.42 18.16
N PRO A 5 -14.26 -22.89 19.30
CA PRO A 5 -15.05 -24.08 19.31
C PRO A 5 -16.28 -24.03 18.39
N ALA A 6 -16.97 -22.89 18.34
CA ALA A 6 -18.12 -22.68 17.48
C ALA A 6 -17.77 -22.71 16.00
N VAL A 7 -16.62 -22.11 15.62
CA VAL A 7 -16.11 -22.12 14.25
C VAL A 7 -15.72 -23.54 13.83
N LEU A 8 -15.01 -24.28 14.68
CA LEU A 8 -14.66 -25.68 14.43
C LEU A 8 -15.89 -26.58 14.25
N GLU A 9 -16.88 -26.39 15.06
CA GLU A 9 -18.13 -27.15 14.98
C GLU A 9 -18.91 -26.83 13.71
N ALA A 10 -18.94 -25.53 13.30
CA ALA A 10 -19.56 -25.13 12.05
C ALA A 10 -18.80 -25.68 10.84
N ALA A 11 -17.46 -25.65 10.88
CA ALA A 11 -16.60 -26.18 9.82
C ALA A 11 -16.81 -27.72 9.65
N ARG A 12 -16.86 -28.47 10.76
CA ARG A 12 -17.13 -29.90 10.71
C ARG A 12 -18.51 -30.23 10.12
N ARG A 13 -19.54 -29.47 10.50
CA ARG A 13 -20.90 -29.69 9.97
C ARG A 13 -21.00 -29.37 8.47
N ALA A 14 -20.23 -28.41 7.98
CA ALA A 14 -20.26 -28.01 6.58
C ALA A 14 -19.32 -28.83 5.68
N HIS A 15 -18.41 -29.60 6.28
CA HIS A 15 -17.41 -30.35 5.53
C HIS A 15 -18.00 -31.68 5.00
N PRO A 16 -17.66 -32.07 3.74
CA PRO A 16 -18.18 -33.29 3.12
C PRO A 16 -17.62 -34.60 3.75
N TYR A 17 -16.54 -34.52 4.52
CA TYR A 17 -15.97 -35.67 5.20
C TYR A 17 -16.49 -35.75 6.65
N GLU A 18 -16.77 -36.95 7.10
CA GLU A 18 -17.26 -37.22 8.45
C GLU A 18 -16.25 -36.79 9.53
N GLU A 19 -14.95 -37.01 9.26
CA GLU A 19 -13.83 -36.53 10.09
C GLU A 19 -12.83 -35.71 9.27
N PRO A 20 -13.05 -34.40 9.09
CA PRO A 20 -12.09 -33.56 8.41
C PRO A 20 -10.83 -33.33 9.25
N ALA A 21 -9.65 -33.35 8.63
CA ALA A 21 -8.41 -32.99 9.27
C ALA A 21 -8.38 -31.46 9.49
N VAL A 22 -8.62 -31.03 10.73
CA VAL A 22 -8.61 -29.61 11.11
C VAL A 22 -7.59 -29.37 12.20
N SER A 23 -6.70 -28.40 11.99
CA SER A 23 -5.73 -27.93 13.00
C SER A 23 -5.99 -26.48 13.33
N VAL A 24 -5.94 -26.14 14.60
CA VAL A 24 -5.98 -24.77 15.08
C VAL A 24 -4.59 -24.43 15.59
N VAL A 25 -3.96 -23.45 14.96
CA VAL A 25 -2.64 -22.96 15.36
C VAL A 25 -2.75 -21.52 15.84
N PRO A 26 -2.11 -21.13 16.96
CA PRO A 26 -2.02 -19.74 17.35
C PRO A 26 -1.11 -19.02 16.34
N LEU A 27 -1.56 -17.89 15.82
CA LEU A 27 -0.71 -16.99 15.05
C LEU A 27 0.06 -16.11 16.02
N LEU A 28 1.38 -16.07 15.88
CA LEU A 28 2.18 -15.08 16.59
C LEU A 28 1.87 -13.70 15.99
N PRO A 29 1.69 -12.66 16.82
CA PRO A 29 1.57 -11.31 16.32
C PRO A 29 2.78 -10.98 15.46
N ALA A 30 2.57 -10.47 14.25
CA ALA A 30 3.68 -9.94 13.46
C ALA A 30 4.34 -8.80 14.25
N PRO A 31 5.69 -8.66 14.22
CA PRO A 31 6.34 -7.51 14.81
C PRO A 31 5.70 -6.22 14.28
N LEU A 32 5.35 -5.28 15.16
CA LEU A 32 4.71 -4.01 14.78
C LEU A 32 5.56 -3.20 13.77
N ALA A 33 6.86 -3.48 13.71
CA ALA A 33 7.79 -2.88 12.76
C ALA A 33 7.79 -3.53 11.38
N ALA A 34 7.10 -4.66 11.16
CA ALA A 34 7.04 -5.38 9.89
C ALA A 34 5.60 -5.44 9.35
N GLY A 35 5.44 -5.46 8.03
CA GLY A 35 4.15 -5.55 7.35
C GLY A 35 4.21 -5.01 5.92
N LEU A 36 3.21 -5.31 5.11
CA LEU A 36 3.13 -4.90 3.69
C LEU A 36 2.94 -3.39 3.50
N GLY A 37 2.42 -2.69 4.50
CA GLY A 37 2.18 -1.26 4.45
C GLY A 37 2.45 -0.59 5.79
N ARG A 38 2.26 0.70 5.83
CA ARG A 38 2.38 1.54 7.03
C ARG A 38 1.25 2.54 7.09
N VAL A 39 0.86 2.87 8.31
CA VAL A 39 0.01 4.02 8.59
C VAL A 39 0.85 5.04 9.33
N GLY A 40 0.75 6.28 8.94
CA GLY A 40 1.52 7.37 9.54
C GLY A 40 0.76 8.68 9.56
N VAL A 41 1.30 9.63 10.30
CA VAL A 41 0.82 11.02 10.36
C VAL A 41 1.76 11.90 9.56
N VAL A 42 1.21 12.78 8.77
CA VAL A 42 1.93 13.81 8.02
C VAL A 42 1.58 15.19 8.56
N ALA A 43 2.41 16.19 8.30
CA ALA A 43 2.05 17.57 8.58
C ALA A 43 0.74 17.91 7.85
N PRO A 44 -0.18 18.68 8.47
CA PRO A 44 -1.46 19.04 7.85
C PRO A 44 -1.24 19.62 6.45
N THR A 45 -1.90 19.03 5.46
CA THR A 45 -1.76 19.40 4.05
C THR A 45 -3.08 19.17 3.32
N THR A 46 -3.15 19.47 2.02
CA THR A 46 -4.28 19.07 1.18
C THR A 46 -3.92 17.85 0.34
N LEU A 47 -4.91 17.13 -0.17
CA LEU A 47 -4.71 15.98 -1.05
C LEU A 47 -3.86 16.35 -2.28
N SER A 48 -4.13 17.49 -2.90
CA SER A 48 -3.35 18.00 -4.03
C SER A 48 -1.88 18.27 -3.66
N GLN A 49 -1.63 18.86 -2.50
CA GLN A 49 -0.27 19.11 -2.01
C GLN A 49 0.46 17.81 -1.67
N LEU A 50 -0.22 16.85 -1.01
CA LEU A 50 0.33 15.51 -0.76
C LEU A 50 0.72 14.83 -2.07
N ALA A 51 -0.20 14.75 -3.04
CA ALA A 51 0.07 14.14 -4.35
C ALA A 51 1.24 14.82 -5.08
N GLY A 52 1.33 16.14 -5.00
CA GLY A 52 2.47 16.89 -5.54
C GLY A 52 3.80 16.60 -4.82
N GLN A 53 3.79 16.39 -3.51
CA GLN A 53 4.98 15.97 -2.76
C GLN A 53 5.41 14.56 -3.16
N VAL A 54 4.47 13.62 -3.24
CA VAL A 54 4.70 12.25 -3.68
C VAL A 54 5.29 12.24 -5.09
N ALA A 55 4.67 12.94 -6.04
CA ALA A 55 5.15 13.01 -7.42
C ALA A 55 6.59 13.54 -7.54
N ARG A 56 6.96 14.52 -6.72
CA ARG A 56 8.34 15.07 -6.70
C ARG A 56 9.36 14.11 -6.08
N ALA A 57 8.93 13.23 -5.20
CA ALA A 57 9.82 12.25 -4.57
C ALA A 57 10.10 11.04 -5.48
N LEU A 58 9.22 10.75 -6.44
CA LEU A 58 9.32 9.57 -7.30
C LEU A 58 10.34 9.79 -8.44
N PRO A 59 11.38 8.96 -8.55
CA PRO A 59 12.36 9.09 -9.62
C PRO A 59 11.76 8.64 -10.96
N GLY A 60 11.96 9.44 -12.01
CA GLY A 60 11.67 9.06 -13.40
C GLY A 60 10.22 8.63 -13.70
N SER A 61 9.26 9.06 -12.88
CA SER A 61 7.89 8.58 -13.01
C SER A 61 7.11 9.33 -14.10
N VAL A 62 6.13 8.62 -14.67
CA VAL A 62 5.18 9.17 -15.65
C VAL A 62 4.04 9.99 -15.01
N GLY A 63 4.07 10.19 -13.69
CA GLY A 63 3.08 10.94 -12.93
C GLY A 63 2.30 10.07 -11.94
N VAL A 64 1.39 10.70 -11.21
CA VAL A 64 0.51 10.06 -10.23
C VAL A 64 -0.95 10.30 -10.62
N ARG A 65 -1.82 9.34 -10.31
CA ARG A 65 -3.27 9.48 -10.46
C ARG A 65 -3.91 9.65 -9.08
N VAL A 66 -4.90 10.52 -8.96
CA VAL A 66 -5.53 10.81 -7.68
C VAL A 66 -7.04 10.67 -7.81
N ALA A 67 -7.66 10.00 -6.84
CA ALA A 67 -9.11 9.96 -6.68
C ALA A 67 -9.48 10.57 -5.34
N GLY A 68 -10.24 11.66 -5.36
CA GLY A 68 -10.68 12.44 -4.21
C GLY A 68 -10.67 13.94 -4.46
N ASP A 69 -11.26 14.71 -3.55
CA ASP A 69 -11.28 16.18 -3.62
C ASP A 69 -9.86 16.73 -3.41
N PRO A 70 -9.30 17.51 -4.36
CA PRO A 70 -7.94 18.08 -4.25
C PRO A 70 -7.75 18.99 -3.04
N THR A 71 -8.81 19.60 -2.53
CA THR A 71 -8.78 20.50 -1.36
C THR A 71 -8.95 19.79 -0.02
N ARG A 72 -9.29 18.50 -0.04
CA ARG A 72 -9.49 17.69 1.17
C ARG A 72 -8.29 17.78 2.11
N PRO A 73 -8.51 18.04 3.41
CA PRO A 73 -7.45 17.98 4.42
C PRO A 73 -6.90 16.56 4.55
N VAL A 74 -5.58 16.45 4.68
CA VAL A 74 -4.87 15.18 4.89
C VAL A 74 -3.88 15.35 6.05
N THR A 75 -4.00 14.46 7.03
CA THR A 75 -3.11 14.38 8.20
C THR A 75 -2.64 12.96 8.48
N ARG A 76 -3.45 11.97 8.11
CA ARG A 76 -3.15 10.55 8.35
C ARG A 76 -3.26 9.77 7.05
N ILE A 77 -2.19 9.04 6.71
CA ILE A 77 -2.09 8.31 5.45
C ILE A 77 -1.75 6.85 5.69
N ALA A 78 -2.25 6.00 4.81
CA ALA A 78 -1.73 4.65 4.62
C ALA A 78 -0.83 4.63 3.38
N VAL A 79 0.24 3.84 3.41
CA VAL A 79 1.13 3.63 2.28
C VAL A 79 1.41 2.14 2.10
N CYS A 80 1.44 1.69 0.85
CA CYS A 80 1.94 0.37 0.47
C CYS A 80 2.76 0.52 -0.80
N SER A 81 4.04 0.18 -0.74
CA SER A 81 4.92 0.15 -1.91
C SER A 81 4.53 -1.01 -2.82
N GLY A 82 4.59 -0.80 -4.13
CA GLY A 82 4.11 -1.77 -5.11
C GLY A 82 2.59 -1.90 -5.17
N ALA A 83 2.08 -2.99 -5.73
CA ALA A 83 0.65 -3.22 -5.94
C ALA A 83 -0.13 -3.40 -4.63
N GLY A 84 -0.93 -2.42 -4.27
CA GLY A 84 -1.72 -2.42 -3.04
C GLY A 84 -3.24 -2.61 -3.23
N ASP A 85 -3.67 -3.03 -4.39
CA ASP A 85 -5.08 -3.27 -4.72
C ASP A 85 -5.75 -4.29 -3.77
N SER A 86 -5.02 -5.31 -3.35
CA SER A 86 -5.50 -6.34 -2.41
C SER A 86 -5.72 -5.83 -0.98
N LEU A 87 -5.17 -4.67 -0.61
CA LEU A 87 -5.27 -4.09 0.73
C LEU A 87 -6.40 -3.06 0.83
N LEU A 88 -7.15 -2.78 -0.23
CA LEU A 88 -8.21 -1.77 -0.22
C LEU A 88 -9.24 -2.02 0.90
N ALA A 89 -9.67 -3.26 1.10
CA ALA A 89 -10.62 -3.59 2.17
C ALA A 89 -10.03 -3.37 3.58
N ASP A 90 -8.75 -3.67 3.77
CA ASP A 90 -8.07 -3.42 5.04
C ASP A 90 -7.93 -1.91 5.29
N VAL A 91 -7.57 -1.15 4.25
CA VAL A 91 -7.43 0.31 4.32
C VAL A 91 -8.77 1.00 4.59
N ALA A 92 -9.87 0.52 4.01
CA ALA A 92 -11.21 1.03 4.28
C ALA A 92 -11.61 0.91 5.76
N ALA A 93 -11.05 -0.07 6.48
CA ALA A 93 -11.27 -0.27 7.91
C ALA A 93 -10.36 0.61 8.79
N LEU A 94 -9.41 1.35 8.18
CA LEU A 94 -8.51 2.26 8.89
C LEU A 94 -9.08 3.68 8.83
N ASP A 95 -8.86 4.43 9.91
CA ASP A 95 -9.17 5.87 9.94
C ASP A 95 -8.00 6.65 9.31
N VAL A 96 -7.98 6.71 7.95
CA VAL A 96 -6.95 7.41 7.18
C VAL A 96 -7.58 8.31 6.11
N ASP A 97 -6.94 9.44 5.84
CA ASP A 97 -7.43 10.44 4.88
C ASP A 97 -7.07 10.07 3.44
N ALA A 98 -5.94 9.40 3.24
CA ALA A 98 -5.48 8.99 1.91
C ALA A 98 -4.68 7.67 1.96
N TYR A 99 -4.76 6.91 0.87
CA TYR A 99 -3.97 5.71 0.63
C TYR A 99 -3.07 5.90 -0.59
N VAL A 100 -1.76 5.74 -0.39
CA VAL A 100 -0.74 5.84 -1.45
C VAL A 100 -0.25 4.45 -1.79
N THR A 101 -0.42 4.01 -3.03
CA THR A 101 -0.02 2.68 -3.51
C THR A 101 0.08 2.65 -5.04
N SER A 102 0.29 1.49 -5.64
CA SER A 102 0.43 1.32 -7.09
C SER A 102 -0.59 0.32 -7.64
N ASP A 103 -0.72 0.31 -8.98
CA ASP A 103 -1.46 -0.68 -9.77
C ASP A 103 -2.93 -0.81 -9.40
N LEU A 104 -3.56 0.28 -9.02
CA LEU A 104 -4.98 0.29 -8.74
C LEU A 104 -5.79 0.12 -10.04
N ARG A 105 -6.60 -0.94 -10.10
CA ARG A 105 -7.51 -1.22 -11.19
C ARG A 105 -8.77 -0.37 -11.10
N HIS A 106 -9.40 -0.10 -12.24
CA HIS A 106 -10.54 0.81 -12.35
C HIS A 106 -11.69 0.43 -11.39
N HIS A 107 -12.22 -0.78 -11.48
CA HIS A 107 -13.40 -1.16 -10.68
C HIS A 107 -13.11 -1.21 -9.18
N PRO A 108 -12.05 -1.87 -8.69
CA PRO A 108 -11.74 -1.84 -7.26
C PRO A 108 -11.50 -0.43 -6.70
N ALA A 109 -10.85 0.45 -7.49
CA ALA A 109 -10.66 1.84 -7.08
C ALA A 109 -11.98 2.62 -7.05
N LEU A 110 -12.87 2.42 -8.04
CA LEU A 110 -14.18 3.06 -8.10
C LEU A 110 -15.06 2.62 -6.91
N ASP A 111 -15.14 1.33 -6.66
CA ASP A 111 -15.91 0.77 -5.54
C ASP A 111 -15.39 1.34 -4.20
N PHE A 112 -14.06 1.35 -4.03
CA PHE A 112 -13.43 1.87 -2.82
C PHE A 112 -13.77 3.35 -2.55
N VAL A 113 -13.64 4.24 -3.55
CA VAL A 113 -13.93 5.67 -3.35
C VAL A 113 -15.43 5.98 -3.26
N THR A 114 -16.28 5.02 -3.65
CA THR A 114 -17.75 5.13 -3.50
C THR A 114 -18.16 4.74 -2.08
N ASP A 115 -17.50 3.74 -1.49
CA ASP A 115 -17.86 3.15 -0.20
C ASP A 115 -17.00 3.67 0.97
N SER A 116 -15.96 4.46 0.69
CA SER A 116 -15.00 4.97 1.68
C SER A 116 -14.71 6.45 1.46
N ASP A 117 -14.53 7.16 2.56
CA ASP A 117 -14.07 8.56 2.54
C ASP A 117 -12.56 8.70 2.27
N THR A 118 -11.79 7.62 2.19
CA THR A 118 -10.35 7.65 1.98
C THR A 118 -10.01 7.95 0.52
N ALA A 119 -9.20 8.97 0.28
CA ALA A 119 -8.71 9.29 -1.06
C ALA A 119 -7.64 8.29 -1.53
N LEU A 120 -7.49 8.12 -2.85
CA LEU A 120 -6.47 7.27 -3.45
C LEU A 120 -5.41 8.10 -4.16
N VAL A 121 -4.15 7.74 -3.98
CA VAL A 121 -3.00 8.25 -4.73
C VAL A 121 -2.28 7.07 -5.35
N ASP A 122 -2.50 6.85 -6.64
CA ASP A 122 -1.93 5.75 -7.39
C ASP A 122 -0.64 6.20 -8.06
N ILE A 123 0.46 5.52 -7.73
CA ILE A 123 1.83 5.89 -8.12
C ILE A 123 2.44 4.83 -9.03
N PRO A 124 3.45 5.17 -9.85
CA PRO A 124 4.23 4.19 -10.60
C PRO A 124 4.85 3.13 -9.70
N HIS A 125 4.70 1.86 -10.07
CA HIS A 125 5.10 0.70 -9.26
C HIS A 125 6.59 0.74 -8.89
N ALA A 126 7.46 0.73 -9.90
CA ALA A 126 8.91 0.75 -9.68
C ALA A 126 9.38 2.01 -8.94
N GLY A 127 8.74 3.17 -9.21
CA GLY A 127 9.00 4.41 -8.51
C GLY A 127 8.73 4.29 -7.01
N GLY A 128 7.56 3.75 -6.65
CA GLY A 128 7.18 3.51 -5.26
C GLY A 128 8.11 2.54 -4.54
N GLU A 129 8.52 1.47 -5.21
CA GLU A 129 9.43 0.47 -4.62
C GLU A 129 10.86 0.98 -4.47
N SER A 130 11.32 1.84 -5.38
CA SER A 130 12.69 2.34 -5.33
C SER A 130 12.99 3.28 -4.15
N LEU A 131 11.97 3.96 -3.61
CA LEU A 131 12.15 4.99 -2.58
C LEU A 131 12.78 4.46 -1.28
N TRP A 132 12.51 3.22 -0.91
CA TRP A 132 12.99 2.65 0.34
C TRP A 132 14.24 1.78 0.20
N LEU A 133 14.67 1.44 -1.04
CA LEU A 133 15.78 0.51 -1.29
C LEU A 133 17.11 0.98 -0.70
N THR A 134 17.44 2.27 -0.81
CA THR A 134 18.68 2.82 -0.23
C THR A 134 18.69 2.70 1.29
N ALA A 135 17.58 3.05 1.94
CA ALA A 135 17.48 2.94 3.40
C ALA A 135 17.54 1.48 3.85
N TRP A 136 16.93 0.57 3.08
CA TRP A 136 16.97 -0.86 3.36
C TRP A 136 18.36 -1.46 3.17
N ALA A 137 19.09 -1.09 2.12
CA ALA A 137 20.47 -1.50 1.91
C ALA A 137 21.37 -1.09 3.09
N GLN A 138 21.23 0.16 3.57
CA GLN A 138 21.94 0.64 4.76
C GLN A 138 21.58 -0.17 6.02
N GLN A 139 20.29 -0.47 6.22
CA GLN A 139 19.84 -1.26 7.36
C GLN A 139 20.41 -2.69 7.32
N LEU A 140 20.42 -3.33 6.12
CA LEU A 140 21.01 -4.66 5.96
C LEU A 140 22.49 -4.70 6.32
N VAL A 141 23.26 -3.69 5.90
CA VAL A 141 24.69 -3.58 6.24
C VAL A 141 24.87 -3.40 7.75
N ALA A 142 24.06 -2.55 8.39
CA ALA A 142 24.10 -2.32 9.82
C ALA A 142 23.76 -3.60 10.62
N ASP A 143 22.71 -4.31 10.23
CA ASP A 143 22.26 -5.54 10.87
C ASP A 143 23.29 -6.68 10.72
N ALA A 144 23.92 -6.80 9.55
CA ALA A 144 25.02 -7.74 9.31
C ALA A 144 26.22 -7.43 10.20
N SER A 145 26.64 -6.17 10.25
CA SER A 145 27.74 -5.72 11.09
C SER A 145 27.50 -6.00 12.57
N ALA A 146 26.29 -5.77 13.07
CA ALA A 146 25.91 -6.06 14.45
C ALA A 146 26.01 -7.56 14.81
N ARG A 147 25.94 -8.43 13.79
CA ARG A 147 26.12 -9.89 13.92
C ARG A 147 27.55 -10.37 13.65
N GLY A 148 28.48 -9.45 13.40
CA GLY A 148 29.86 -9.76 13.02
C GLY A 148 30.02 -10.29 11.59
N TRP A 149 29.04 -10.05 10.73
CA TRP A 149 29.09 -10.45 9.32
C TRP A 149 29.59 -9.30 8.45
N SER A 150 30.36 -9.63 7.41
CA SER A 150 30.76 -8.67 6.37
C SER A 150 29.75 -8.73 5.22
N LEU A 151 29.07 -7.61 4.95
CA LEU A 151 28.10 -7.49 3.88
C LEU A 151 28.25 -6.11 3.21
N THR A 152 28.18 -6.09 1.89
CA THR A 152 27.94 -4.87 1.10
C THR A 152 26.59 -4.98 0.44
N ALA A 153 25.83 -3.89 0.43
CA ALA A 153 24.53 -3.81 -0.23
C ALA A 153 24.39 -2.44 -0.90
N ASP A 154 24.01 -2.44 -2.17
CA ASP A 154 23.80 -1.25 -2.97
C ASP A 154 22.40 -1.27 -3.59
N ALA A 155 21.72 -0.12 -3.58
CA ALA A 155 20.48 0.06 -4.30
C ALA A 155 20.77 0.40 -5.77
N THR A 156 20.19 -0.37 -6.69
CA THR A 156 20.30 -0.05 -8.11
C THR A 156 19.42 1.14 -8.48
N SER A 157 19.90 1.99 -9.40
CA SER A 157 19.13 3.08 -10.01
C SER A 157 18.48 2.71 -11.34
N LEU A 158 18.52 1.43 -11.72
CA LEU A 158 17.88 0.96 -12.95
C LEU A 158 16.37 1.17 -12.86
N ASN A 159 15.81 1.86 -13.85
CA ASN A 159 14.37 1.97 -13.98
C ASN A 159 13.80 0.66 -14.55
N THR A 160 12.99 -0.02 -13.76
CA THR A 160 12.31 -1.27 -14.15
C THR A 160 10.85 -1.04 -14.52
N ASP A 161 10.38 0.23 -14.51
CA ASP A 161 9.03 0.57 -14.93
C ASP A 161 8.89 0.33 -16.44
N PRO A 162 7.87 -0.41 -16.90
CA PRO A 162 7.64 -0.64 -18.33
C PRO A 162 7.18 0.60 -19.09
N TRP A 163 6.64 1.61 -18.37
CA TRP A 163 6.12 2.83 -18.96
C TRP A 163 7.22 3.85 -19.18
N THR A 164 7.53 4.17 -20.44
CA THR A 164 8.64 5.05 -20.81
C THR A 164 8.24 6.52 -20.93
N PHE A 165 7.00 6.80 -21.27
CA PHE A 165 6.44 8.16 -21.33
C PHE A 165 4.91 8.12 -21.26
N HIS A 166 4.29 9.25 -21.01
CA HIS A 166 2.84 9.41 -21.11
C HIS A 166 2.50 10.64 -21.98
N ILE A 167 1.27 10.63 -22.52
CA ILE A 167 0.71 11.76 -23.26
C ILE A 167 -0.50 12.24 -22.44
N ALA A 168 -0.44 13.51 -22.01
CA ALA A 168 -1.55 14.10 -21.28
C ALA A 168 -2.79 14.19 -22.20
N THR A 169 -3.95 13.79 -21.69
CA THR A 169 -5.22 14.01 -22.36
C THR A 169 -5.70 15.43 -22.12
N THR A 170 -6.33 16.04 -23.12
CA THR A 170 -7.02 17.31 -22.94
C THR A 170 -8.21 17.11 -22.01
N PRO A 171 -8.38 17.92 -20.95
CA PRO A 171 -9.61 17.89 -20.15
C PRO A 171 -10.82 18.07 -21.04
N PRO A 172 -11.97 17.43 -20.75
CA PRO A 172 -13.20 17.73 -21.48
C PRO A 172 -13.49 19.22 -21.33
N GLU A 173 -13.85 19.88 -22.43
CA GLU A 173 -14.34 21.27 -22.39
C GLU A 173 -15.58 21.29 -21.49
N ASP A 174 -15.57 22.19 -20.49
CA ASP A 174 -16.75 22.45 -19.66
C ASP A 174 -17.86 22.88 -20.60
N LYS A 175 -18.77 21.98 -20.90
CA LYS A 175 -20.03 22.33 -21.59
C LYS A 175 -20.93 22.97 -20.53
N SER A 176 -20.69 24.26 -20.29
CA SER A 176 -21.61 25.15 -19.56
C SER A 176 -22.99 25.21 -20.23
#